data_efd1d922d3a052b8364d1ad185743f56
#
_entry.id   efd1d922d3a052b8364d1ad185743f56
#
_cell.length_a   1.000
_cell.length_b   1.000
_cell.length_c   1.000
_cell.angle_alpha   90.00
_cell.angle_beta   90.00
_cell.angle_gamma   90.00
#
_symmetry.space_group_name_H-M   'P 1'
#
loop_
_entity.id
_entity.type
_entity.pdbx_description
1 polymer ?
#
loop_
_entity_poly.entity_id
_entity_poly.type
_entity_poly.pdbx_seq_one_letter_code
_entity_poly.pdbx_strand_id
1 'polypeptide(L)'
;MKKIFRTFFITLFAFVLFSLGKCAFASSIDKISMDIYVDSSGNAHVTEVWDCRPTQGTEVYHPYYNLGRSEIKNLSVSEGSTVYTTLSSWNTSASLSSKANKCGINKISNGVELCWGIGDYSSHKYTVKYVITNFVAELSDSQMIYWTLIPYDFSNPIGSVYIKIYTDSPIADDIDVWGYGNYGGTAYVYD
;
A
#
# COMPACT_ATOMS: atom_id res chain seq x y z
N MET A 1 -28.66 51.68 19.80
CA MET A 1 -28.48 50.30 20.33
C MET A 1 -29.06 49.22 19.42
N LYS A 2 -30.30 49.27 18.92
CA LYS A 2 -30.89 48.20 18.09
C LYS A 2 -30.14 47.91 16.76
N LYS A 3 -29.55 48.93 16.11
CA LYS A 3 -28.81 48.74 14.85
C LYS A 3 -27.45 48.03 15.06
N ILE A 4 -26.75 48.35 16.13
CA ILE A 4 -25.44 47.74 16.47
C ILE A 4 -25.62 46.24 16.78
N PHE A 5 -26.69 45.92 17.53
CA PHE A 5 -26.99 44.52 17.88
C PHE A 5 -27.34 43.66 16.67
N ARG A 6 -28.03 44.26 15.69
CA ARG A 6 -28.39 43.55 14.45
C ARG A 6 -27.20 43.31 13.53
N THR A 7 -26.26 44.22 13.45
CA THR A 7 -25.01 44.08 12.70
C THR A 7 -24.09 43.04 13.36
N PHE A 8 -24.01 43.04 14.70
CA PHE A 8 -23.21 42.05 15.43
C PHE A 8 -23.76 40.63 15.28
N PHE A 9 -25.07 40.45 15.24
CA PHE A 9 -25.70 39.13 15.01
C PHE A 9 -25.48 38.60 13.60
N ILE A 10 -25.52 39.48 12.58
CA ILE A 10 -25.26 39.09 11.17
C ILE A 10 -23.80 38.72 10.96
N THR A 11 -22.85 39.45 11.55
CA THR A 11 -21.42 39.11 11.47
C THR A 11 -21.08 37.83 12.23
N LEU A 12 -21.70 37.58 13.38
CA LEU A 12 -21.51 36.34 14.14
C LEU A 12 -22.07 35.13 13.38
N PHE A 13 -23.24 35.28 12.76
CA PHE A 13 -23.87 34.23 11.96
C PHE A 13 -23.09 33.92 10.68
N ALA A 14 -22.54 34.95 10.01
CA ALA A 14 -21.64 34.76 8.87
C ALA A 14 -20.34 34.07 9.26
N PHE A 15 -19.79 34.35 10.46
CA PHE A 15 -18.58 33.68 10.96
C PHE A 15 -18.82 32.21 11.31
N VAL A 16 -20.01 31.88 11.85
CA VAL A 16 -20.41 30.48 12.14
C VAL A 16 -20.63 29.68 10.85
N LEU A 17 -21.18 30.30 9.78
CA LEU A 17 -21.32 29.65 8.49
C LEU A 17 -19.97 29.43 7.77
N PHE A 18 -18.97 30.26 8.01
CA PHE A 18 -17.62 30.07 7.48
C PHE A 18 -16.83 29.01 8.25
N SER A 19 -17.20 28.70 9.49
CA SER A 19 -16.60 27.64 10.30
C SER A 19 -17.25 26.26 10.14
N LEU A 20 -18.22 26.11 9.24
CA LEU A 20 -18.62 24.81 8.71
C LEU A 20 -17.49 24.32 7.80
N GLY A 21 -16.38 23.95 8.45
CA GLY A 21 -15.18 23.48 7.83
C GLY A 21 -15.54 22.37 6.87
N LYS A 22 -15.03 22.46 5.65
CA LYS A 22 -14.95 21.32 4.75
C LYS A 22 -14.35 20.20 5.57
N CYS A 23 -15.11 19.13 5.83
CA CYS A 23 -14.53 17.88 6.27
C CYS A 23 -13.53 17.49 5.17
N ALA A 24 -12.27 17.85 5.36
CA ALA A 24 -11.20 17.34 4.54
C ALA A 24 -11.14 15.84 4.87
N PHE A 25 -11.67 15.00 3.99
CA PHE A 25 -11.45 13.56 4.09
C PHE A 25 -9.94 13.35 3.95
N ALA A 26 -9.33 12.77 4.97
CA ALA A 26 -7.95 12.33 4.88
C ALA A 26 -7.85 11.21 3.83
N SER A 27 -6.72 11.11 3.14
CA SER A 27 -6.45 9.94 2.31
C SER A 27 -6.53 8.68 3.16
N SER A 28 -7.18 7.63 2.67
CA SER A 28 -7.31 6.35 3.37
C SER A 28 -6.87 5.19 2.48
N ILE A 29 -6.37 4.15 3.13
CA ILE A 29 -6.20 2.82 2.56
C ILE A 29 -7.21 1.93 3.30
N ASP A 30 -8.33 1.65 2.65
CA ASP A 30 -9.42 0.95 3.32
C ASP A 30 -9.08 -0.53 3.51
N LYS A 31 -8.40 -1.13 2.53
CA LYS A 31 -8.00 -2.53 2.57
C LYS A 31 -6.79 -2.81 1.69
N ILE A 32 -5.89 -3.69 2.17
CA ILE A 32 -4.87 -4.36 1.37
C ILE A 32 -5.10 -5.88 1.48
N SER A 33 -5.22 -6.54 0.33
CA SER A 33 -5.21 -8.00 0.26
C SER A 33 -3.98 -8.44 -0.51
N MET A 34 -3.16 -9.33 0.07
CA MET A 34 -1.95 -9.87 -0.55
C MET A 34 -2.11 -11.38 -0.75
N ASP A 35 -1.92 -11.83 -1.97
CA ASP A 35 -1.85 -13.22 -2.36
C ASP A 35 -0.41 -13.50 -2.79
N ILE A 36 0.30 -14.36 -2.07
CA ILE A 36 1.74 -14.62 -2.20
C ILE A 36 1.94 -16.10 -2.52
N TYR A 37 2.20 -16.40 -3.79
CA TYR A 37 2.60 -17.73 -4.24
C TYR A 37 4.11 -17.85 -4.16
N VAL A 38 4.61 -18.85 -3.42
CA VAL A 38 6.03 -19.16 -3.30
C VAL A 38 6.37 -20.31 -4.26
N ASP A 39 7.24 -20.05 -5.22
CA ASP A 39 7.68 -21.04 -6.19
C ASP A 39 8.76 -21.99 -5.60
N SER A 40 9.06 -23.08 -6.34
CA SER A 40 10.05 -24.09 -5.93
C SER A 40 11.49 -23.55 -5.82
N SER A 41 11.76 -22.34 -6.28
CA SER A 41 13.05 -21.65 -6.14
C SER A 41 13.07 -20.70 -4.96
N GLY A 42 12.02 -20.66 -4.15
CA GLY A 42 11.89 -19.77 -2.99
C GLY A 42 11.64 -18.30 -3.34
N ASN A 43 11.17 -18.00 -4.56
CA ASN A 43 10.73 -16.66 -4.91
C ASN A 43 9.24 -16.50 -4.63
N ALA A 44 8.82 -15.29 -4.26
CA ALA A 44 7.42 -14.95 -4.08
C ALA A 44 6.85 -14.24 -5.31
N HIS A 45 5.77 -14.75 -5.86
CA HIS A 45 4.94 -14.08 -6.85
C HIS A 45 3.77 -13.42 -6.11
N VAL A 46 3.82 -12.12 -5.99
CA VAL A 46 2.89 -11.35 -5.18
C VAL A 46 1.82 -10.72 -6.05
N THR A 47 0.58 -10.83 -5.63
CA THR A 47 -0.54 -10.05 -6.15
C THR A 47 -1.20 -9.32 -4.98
N GLU A 48 -1.19 -8.00 -5.03
CA GLU A 48 -1.89 -7.16 -4.06
C GLU A 48 -3.12 -6.53 -4.68
N VAL A 49 -4.16 -6.37 -3.88
CA VAL A 49 -5.33 -5.55 -4.21
C VAL A 49 -5.48 -4.49 -3.16
N TRP A 50 -5.45 -3.24 -3.60
CA TRP A 50 -5.53 -2.06 -2.76
C TRP A 50 -6.85 -1.32 -3.00
N ASP A 51 -7.68 -1.25 -1.98
CA ASP A 51 -8.84 -0.37 -1.94
C ASP A 51 -8.42 0.93 -1.22
N CYS A 52 -8.35 2.04 -1.94
CA CYS A 52 -7.90 3.30 -1.36
C CYS A 52 -8.65 4.52 -1.93
N ARG A 53 -8.61 5.60 -1.15
CA ARG A 53 -9.20 6.89 -1.51
C ARG A 53 -8.20 8.00 -1.25
N PRO A 54 -7.35 8.33 -2.23
CA PRO A 54 -6.45 9.47 -2.11
C PRO A 54 -7.25 10.79 -2.15
N THR A 55 -6.80 11.77 -1.38
CA THR A 55 -7.35 13.14 -1.39
C THR A 55 -6.28 14.16 -1.71
N GLN A 56 -5.03 13.72 -1.81
CA GLN A 56 -3.86 14.55 -2.12
C GLN A 56 -2.73 13.65 -2.64
N GLY A 57 -1.64 14.26 -3.07
CA GLY A 57 -0.49 13.55 -3.61
C GLY A 57 -0.61 13.29 -5.10
N THR A 58 0.35 12.59 -5.66
CA THR A 58 0.43 12.29 -7.10
C THR A 58 0.56 10.79 -7.37
N GLU A 59 0.78 10.00 -6.31
CA GLU A 59 1.05 8.57 -6.38
C GLU A 59 0.64 7.85 -5.10
N VAL A 60 0.44 6.55 -5.22
CA VAL A 60 0.44 5.58 -4.13
C VAL A 60 1.76 4.80 -4.23
N TYR A 61 2.29 4.37 -3.10
CA TYR A 61 3.52 3.58 -3.07
C TYR A 61 3.50 2.52 -1.97
N HIS A 62 4.23 1.44 -2.21
CA HIS A 62 4.49 0.39 -1.23
C HIS A 62 6.01 0.26 -1.04
N PRO A 63 6.57 0.64 0.11
CA PRO A 63 7.99 0.54 0.36
C PRO A 63 8.39 -0.84 0.87
N TYR A 64 9.56 -1.30 0.44
CA TYR A 64 10.25 -2.47 0.96
C TYR A 64 11.66 -2.07 1.37
N TYR A 65 12.00 -2.33 2.63
CA TYR A 65 13.27 -1.96 3.22
C TYR A 65 14.14 -3.19 3.49
N ASN A 66 15.46 -2.97 3.55
CA ASN A 66 16.43 -3.97 4.00
C ASN A 66 16.37 -5.30 3.21
N LEU A 67 16.29 -5.20 1.90
CA LEU A 67 16.08 -6.34 1.00
C LEU A 67 17.22 -7.39 1.06
N GLY A 68 18.41 -7.04 1.60
CA GLY A 68 19.53 -7.96 1.66
C GLY A 68 19.97 -8.45 0.29
N ARG A 69 19.82 -9.75 0.02
CA ARG A 69 20.12 -10.37 -1.29
C ARG A 69 18.89 -10.46 -2.20
N SER A 70 17.74 -10.06 -1.70
CA SER A 70 16.48 -10.11 -2.45
C SER A 70 16.33 -8.90 -3.36
N GLU A 71 15.62 -9.09 -4.46
CA GLU A 71 15.28 -8.02 -5.39
C GLU A 71 13.79 -8.08 -5.69
N ILE A 72 13.19 -6.92 -5.92
CA ILE A 72 11.82 -6.84 -6.41
C ILE A 72 11.83 -6.53 -7.90
N LYS A 73 11.13 -7.37 -8.67
CA LYS A 73 11.13 -7.36 -10.14
C LYS A 73 9.72 -7.45 -10.70
N ASN A 74 9.61 -7.16 -11.99
CA ASN A 74 8.40 -7.41 -12.78
C ASN A 74 7.16 -6.69 -12.24
N LEU A 75 7.34 -5.45 -11.74
CA LEU A 75 6.21 -4.65 -11.29
C LEU A 75 5.22 -4.43 -12.44
N SER A 76 3.97 -4.72 -12.17
CA SER A 76 2.82 -4.41 -13.04
C SER A 76 1.67 -3.92 -12.17
N VAL A 77 1.01 -2.87 -12.60
CA VAL A 77 -0.16 -2.30 -11.92
C VAL A 77 -1.32 -2.21 -12.91
N SER A 78 -2.51 -2.47 -12.42
CA SER A 78 -3.74 -2.27 -13.19
C SER A 78 -4.87 -1.76 -12.32
N GLU A 79 -5.83 -1.09 -12.94
CA GLU A 79 -7.08 -0.67 -12.34
C GLU A 79 -8.22 -1.01 -13.29
N GLY A 80 -9.12 -1.90 -12.87
CA GLY A 80 -10.12 -2.48 -13.74
C GLY A 80 -9.48 -3.15 -14.97
N SER A 81 -9.83 -2.70 -16.17
CA SER A 81 -9.24 -3.17 -17.43
C SER A 81 -8.00 -2.39 -17.89
N THR A 82 -7.66 -1.30 -17.20
CA THR A 82 -6.52 -0.44 -17.55
C THR A 82 -5.23 -1.01 -16.97
N VAL A 83 -4.29 -1.41 -17.83
CA VAL A 83 -2.94 -1.79 -17.43
C VAL A 83 -2.04 -0.56 -17.50
N TYR A 84 -1.31 -0.30 -16.42
CA TYR A 84 -0.44 0.87 -16.31
C TYR A 84 0.87 0.66 -17.10
N THR A 85 1.37 1.74 -17.67
CA THR A 85 2.68 1.72 -18.34
C THR A 85 3.79 1.66 -17.29
N THR A 86 4.61 0.60 -17.32
CA THR A 86 5.77 0.46 -16.42
C THR A 86 6.92 1.30 -16.94
N LEU A 87 7.43 2.20 -16.09
CA LEU A 87 8.56 3.06 -16.36
C LEU A 87 9.87 2.43 -15.86
N SER A 88 10.96 2.64 -16.57
CA SER A 88 12.31 2.17 -16.16
C SER A 88 12.87 2.90 -14.94
N SER A 89 12.37 4.11 -14.66
CA SER A 89 12.68 4.88 -13.46
C SER A 89 11.46 5.70 -13.04
N TRP A 90 11.28 5.87 -11.74
CA TRP A 90 10.19 6.65 -11.20
C TRP A 90 10.64 8.07 -10.82
N ASN A 91 9.86 9.07 -11.21
CA ASN A 91 10.11 10.46 -10.84
C ASN A 91 9.08 10.93 -9.81
N THR A 92 9.47 10.95 -8.53
CA THR A 92 8.62 11.37 -7.42
C THR A 92 8.14 12.82 -7.53
N SER A 93 8.88 13.68 -8.24
CA SER A 93 8.55 15.10 -8.42
C SER A 93 7.64 15.37 -9.62
N ALA A 94 7.26 14.35 -10.39
CA ALA A 94 6.40 14.54 -11.55
C ALA A 94 4.95 14.87 -11.14
N SER A 95 4.23 15.58 -12.01
CA SER A 95 2.86 15.99 -11.76
C SER A 95 1.87 14.81 -11.74
N LEU A 96 0.69 15.02 -11.16
CA LEU A 96 -0.41 14.05 -11.15
C LEU A 96 -0.70 13.51 -12.56
N SER A 97 -0.90 14.40 -13.53
CA SER A 97 -1.21 14.03 -14.92
C SER A 97 -0.06 13.26 -15.60
N SER A 98 1.19 13.55 -15.23
CA SER A 98 2.35 12.85 -15.78
C SER A 98 2.51 11.44 -15.23
N LYS A 99 2.01 11.16 -14.02
CA LYS A 99 2.06 9.86 -13.36
C LYS A 99 0.84 8.99 -13.64
N ALA A 100 -0.30 9.59 -13.98
CA ALA A 100 -1.55 8.86 -14.21
C ALA A 100 -1.34 7.65 -15.15
N ASN A 101 -1.89 6.50 -14.79
CA ASN A 101 -1.79 5.22 -15.52
C ASN A 101 -0.34 4.74 -15.76
N LYS A 102 0.58 5.12 -14.88
CA LYS A 102 1.98 4.67 -14.92
C LYS A 102 2.39 4.08 -13.59
N CYS A 103 3.34 3.16 -13.62
CA CYS A 103 3.96 2.58 -12.44
C CYS A 103 5.47 2.46 -12.64
N GLY A 104 6.21 2.24 -11.56
CA GLY A 104 7.65 2.08 -11.61
C GLY A 104 8.23 1.82 -10.24
N ILE A 105 9.49 1.43 -10.21
CA ILE A 105 10.24 1.21 -8.96
C ILE A 105 11.11 2.42 -8.69
N ASN A 106 10.91 3.05 -7.53
CA ASN A 106 11.77 4.09 -7.00
C ASN A 106 12.83 3.45 -6.10
N LYS A 107 14.10 3.66 -6.40
CA LYS A 107 15.21 3.20 -5.57
C LYS A 107 15.46 4.21 -4.46
N ILE A 108 15.47 3.75 -3.22
CA ILE A 108 15.79 4.53 -2.03
C ILE A 108 17.05 4.00 -1.36
N SER A 109 17.59 4.71 -0.38
CA SER A 109 18.88 4.40 0.23
C SER A 109 18.96 3.01 0.86
N ASN A 110 17.86 2.50 1.39
CA ASN A 110 17.78 1.22 2.13
C ASN A 110 16.74 0.24 1.56
N GLY A 111 16.33 0.43 0.30
CA GLY A 111 15.32 -0.44 -0.30
C GLY A 111 14.74 0.10 -1.60
N VAL A 112 13.47 -0.19 -1.84
CA VAL A 112 12.72 0.28 -3.00
C VAL A 112 11.30 0.65 -2.60
N GLU A 113 10.67 1.50 -3.42
CA GLU A 113 9.24 1.78 -3.38
C GLU A 113 8.62 1.32 -4.69
N LEU A 114 7.56 0.52 -4.61
CA LEU A 114 6.71 0.20 -5.74
C LEU A 114 5.72 1.35 -5.87
N CYS A 115 5.82 2.13 -6.93
CA CYS A 115 5.04 3.36 -7.10
C CYS A 115 4.06 3.24 -8.25
N TRP A 116 2.88 3.84 -8.10
CA TRP A 116 1.92 4.01 -9.20
C TRP A 116 1.16 5.32 -9.07
N GLY A 117 0.89 5.94 -10.21
CA GLY A 117 0.25 7.23 -10.28
C GLY A 117 -1.24 7.17 -9.99
N ILE A 118 -1.72 8.17 -9.29
CA ILE A 118 -3.13 8.42 -9.06
C ILE A 118 -3.71 9.06 -10.32
N GLY A 119 -4.87 8.60 -10.80
CA GLY A 119 -5.60 9.21 -11.92
C GLY A 119 -6.36 10.47 -11.49
N ASP A 120 -7.03 10.39 -10.35
CA ASP A 120 -7.81 11.46 -9.72
C ASP A 120 -7.95 11.20 -8.21
N TYR A 121 -8.75 12.00 -7.52
CA TYR A 121 -9.00 11.88 -6.08
C TYR A 121 -10.34 11.19 -5.77
N SER A 122 -10.65 10.13 -6.49
CA SER A 122 -11.79 9.26 -6.23
C SER A 122 -11.40 8.00 -5.45
N SER A 123 -12.32 7.05 -5.32
CA SER A 123 -12.02 5.71 -4.81
C SER A 123 -11.43 4.86 -5.91
N HIS A 124 -10.33 4.17 -5.60
CA HIS A 124 -9.58 3.34 -6.53
C HIS A 124 -9.43 1.91 -6.00
N LYS A 125 -9.38 0.97 -6.94
CA LYS A 125 -9.02 -0.43 -6.67
C LYS A 125 -7.87 -0.82 -7.58
N TYR A 126 -6.66 -0.77 -7.05
CA TYR A 126 -5.45 -1.16 -7.77
C TYR A 126 -5.15 -2.64 -7.58
N THR A 127 -4.70 -3.30 -8.65
CA THR A 127 -4.06 -4.61 -8.59
C THR A 127 -2.59 -4.43 -8.91
N VAL A 128 -1.73 -4.77 -7.96
CA VAL A 128 -0.27 -4.63 -8.05
C VAL A 128 0.35 -6.02 -8.05
N LYS A 129 1.19 -6.32 -9.05
CA LYS A 129 1.87 -7.61 -9.18
C LYS A 129 3.37 -7.41 -9.30
N TYR A 130 4.13 -8.28 -8.66
CA TYR A 130 5.59 -8.27 -8.70
C TYR A 130 6.17 -9.61 -8.19
N VAL A 131 7.48 -9.76 -8.32
CA VAL A 131 8.22 -10.92 -7.82
C VAL A 131 9.25 -10.44 -6.80
N ILE A 132 9.33 -11.11 -5.66
CA ILE A 132 10.41 -10.98 -4.68
C ILE A 132 11.33 -12.19 -4.83
N THR A 133 12.57 -11.98 -5.21
CA THR A 133 13.55 -13.07 -5.30
C THR A 133 14.10 -13.41 -3.91
N ASN A 134 14.52 -14.67 -3.69
CA ASN A 134 15.03 -15.15 -2.41
C ASN A 134 14.09 -14.78 -1.24
N PHE A 135 12.79 -14.98 -1.43
CA PHE A 135 11.77 -14.70 -0.42
C PHE A 135 11.87 -15.68 0.75
N VAL A 136 12.19 -16.93 0.44
CA VAL A 136 12.49 -17.96 1.43
C VAL A 136 13.99 -17.97 1.69
N ALA A 137 14.39 -17.90 2.95
CA ALA A 137 15.76 -18.07 3.39
C ALA A 137 15.99 -19.53 3.78
N GLU A 138 17.07 -20.13 3.25
CA GLU A 138 17.55 -21.42 3.70
C GLU A 138 18.50 -21.23 4.87
N LEU A 139 18.23 -21.91 5.97
CA LEU A 139 19.08 -22.02 7.16
C LEU A 139 19.78 -23.39 7.18
N SER A 140 20.58 -23.64 8.19
CA SER A 140 21.35 -24.92 8.29
C SER A 140 20.46 -26.14 8.55
N ASP A 141 19.28 -25.95 9.10
CA ASP A 141 18.36 -26.98 9.59
C ASP A 141 16.89 -26.75 9.23
N SER A 142 16.57 -25.61 8.63
CA SER A 142 15.20 -25.19 8.37
C SER A 142 15.10 -24.19 7.21
N GLN A 143 13.90 -23.83 6.86
CA GLN A 143 13.59 -22.72 5.95
C GLN A 143 12.80 -21.65 6.69
N MET A 144 12.99 -20.40 6.31
CA MET A 144 12.32 -19.29 6.97
C MET A 144 11.82 -18.25 5.96
N ILE A 145 10.62 -17.76 6.19
CA ILE A 145 10.08 -16.54 5.58
C ILE A 145 10.12 -15.46 6.66
N TYR A 146 10.92 -14.42 6.46
CA TYR A 146 11.02 -13.29 7.39
C TYR A 146 10.94 -11.97 6.62
N TRP A 147 9.76 -11.37 6.59
CA TRP A 147 9.48 -10.18 5.79
C TRP A 147 8.59 -9.19 6.53
N THR A 148 8.90 -7.91 6.36
CA THR A 148 7.97 -6.82 6.66
C THR A 148 7.10 -6.60 5.42
N LEU A 149 5.98 -7.32 5.33
CA LEU A 149 5.07 -7.25 4.19
C LEU A 149 4.25 -5.96 4.17
N ILE A 150 3.92 -5.43 5.32
CA ILE A 150 3.25 -4.15 5.48
C ILE A 150 4.09 -3.27 6.40
N PRO A 151 4.69 -2.18 5.91
CA PRO A 151 5.45 -1.26 6.73
C PRO A 151 4.59 -0.63 7.83
N TYR A 152 5.20 -0.39 8.99
CA TYR A 152 4.53 0.25 10.13
C TYR A 152 4.43 1.77 9.99
N ASP A 153 5.18 2.36 9.08
CA ASP A 153 5.33 3.80 8.86
C ASP A 153 4.54 4.35 7.67
N PHE A 154 3.48 3.66 7.25
CA PHE A 154 2.56 4.22 6.28
C PHE A 154 1.99 5.54 6.78
N SER A 155 2.06 6.57 5.94
CA SER A 155 1.55 7.91 6.25
C SER A 155 0.02 7.95 6.44
N ASN A 156 -0.69 6.98 5.89
CA ASN A 156 -2.14 6.85 6.00
C ASN A 156 -2.49 5.56 6.75
N PRO A 157 -3.48 5.61 7.66
CA PRO A 157 -3.92 4.40 8.35
C PRO A 157 -4.51 3.39 7.34
N ILE A 158 -4.24 2.11 7.59
CA ILE A 158 -4.79 0.99 6.83
C ILE A 158 -5.95 0.41 7.62
N GLY A 159 -7.13 0.34 7.01
CA GLY A 159 -8.35 -0.17 7.66
C GLY A 159 -8.28 -1.67 7.95
N SER A 160 -7.82 -2.46 6.99
CA SER A 160 -7.65 -3.90 7.15
C SER A 160 -6.58 -4.46 6.22
N VAL A 161 -5.91 -5.54 6.66
CA VAL A 161 -4.93 -6.28 5.86
C VAL A 161 -5.28 -7.75 5.90
N TYR A 162 -5.25 -8.40 4.75
CA TYR A 162 -5.35 -9.85 4.60
C TYR A 162 -4.16 -10.35 3.78
N ILE A 163 -3.42 -11.32 4.32
CA ILE A 163 -2.25 -11.90 3.65
C ILE A 163 -2.44 -13.40 3.58
N LYS A 164 -2.30 -13.95 2.37
CA LYS A 164 -2.25 -15.39 2.12
C LYS A 164 -0.90 -15.73 1.52
N ILE A 165 -0.19 -16.68 2.13
CA ILE A 165 1.06 -17.25 1.61
C ILE A 165 0.80 -18.73 1.33
N TYR A 166 1.18 -19.20 0.16
CA TYR A 166 0.95 -20.59 -0.24
C TYR A 166 2.01 -21.06 -1.24
N THR A 167 2.11 -22.37 -1.39
CA THR A 167 3.04 -23.06 -2.27
C THR A 167 2.34 -24.33 -2.84
N ASP A 168 2.86 -24.87 -3.93
CA ASP A 168 2.36 -26.13 -4.51
C ASP A 168 2.82 -27.36 -3.72
N SER A 169 3.87 -27.22 -2.92
CA SER A 169 4.38 -28.30 -2.05
C SER A 169 3.70 -28.25 -0.69
N PRO A 170 3.44 -29.40 -0.05
CA PRO A 170 2.98 -29.44 1.33
C PRO A 170 3.92 -28.64 2.24
N ILE A 171 3.35 -27.84 3.13
CA ILE A 171 4.09 -27.17 4.20
C ILE A 171 4.30 -28.18 5.33
N ALA A 172 5.41 -28.08 6.04
CA ALA A 172 5.68 -28.99 7.17
C ALA A 172 4.59 -28.85 8.24
N ASP A 173 4.22 -29.98 8.88
CA ASP A 173 3.18 -30.04 9.92
C ASP A 173 3.52 -29.22 11.17
N ASP A 174 4.81 -28.91 11.38
CA ASP A 174 5.39 -28.19 12.53
C ASP A 174 5.76 -26.73 12.22
N ILE A 175 5.04 -26.09 11.31
CA ILE A 175 5.31 -24.70 10.97
C ILE A 175 4.93 -23.76 12.13
N ASP A 176 5.90 -22.95 12.53
CA ASP A 176 5.68 -21.85 13.47
C ASP A 176 5.40 -20.54 12.74
N VAL A 177 4.37 -19.81 13.17
CA VAL A 177 3.98 -18.52 12.59
C VAL A 177 3.98 -17.42 13.65
N TRP A 178 4.78 -16.39 13.42
CA TRP A 178 4.80 -15.18 14.25
C TRP A 178 4.42 -13.95 13.42
N GLY A 179 3.45 -13.19 13.89
CA GLY A 179 3.07 -11.89 13.32
C GLY A 179 3.41 -10.76 14.30
N TYR A 180 4.13 -9.76 13.81
CA TYR A 180 4.43 -8.54 14.56
C TYR A 180 3.66 -7.37 13.93
N GLY A 181 3.15 -6.48 14.76
CA GLY A 181 2.58 -5.20 14.30
C GLY A 181 1.19 -4.93 14.87
N ASN A 182 0.13 -5.32 14.21
CA ASN A 182 -1.22 -4.95 14.65
C ASN A 182 -1.73 -5.86 15.76
N TYR A 183 -2.15 -5.25 16.88
CA TYR A 183 -2.80 -5.97 17.97
C TYR A 183 -4.17 -6.48 17.52
N GLY A 184 -4.38 -7.78 17.54
CA GLY A 184 -5.65 -8.44 17.17
C GLY A 184 -5.63 -9.12 15.80
N GLY A 185 -4.46 -9.22 15.16
CA GLY A 185 -4.29 -10.10 14.00
C GLY A 185 -4.39 -11.57 14.40
N THR A 186 -4.90 -12.41 13.50
CA THR A 186 -4.94 -13.86 13.64
C THR A 186 -4.22 -14.51 12.48
N ALA A 187 -3.48 -15.59 12.74
CA ALA A 187 -2.84 -16.40 11.71
C ALA A 187 -3.41 -17.81 11.75
N TYR A 188 -3.59 -18.39 10.57
CA TYR A 188 -4.07 -19.77 10.41
C TYR A 188 -3.16 -20.47 9.42
N VAL A 189 -2.86 -21.75 9.71
CA VAL A 189 -2.20 -22.65 8.76
C VAL A 189 -3.28 -23.58 8.20
N TYR A 190 -3.30 -23.80 6.91
CA TYR A 190 -4.21 -24.69 6.20
C TYR A 190 -3.39 -25.67 5.37
N ASP A 191 -3.81 -26.91 5.34
CA ASP A 191 -3.31 -27.97 4.45
C ASP A 191 -3.78 -27.75 3.01
#